data_04068f1ee71420ccd2bd05fb1c7f846c
#
_entry.id   04068f1ee71420ccd2bd05fb1c7f846c
#
_cell.length_a   1.000
_cell.length_b   1.000
_cell.length_c   1.000
_cell.angle_alpha   90.00
_cell.angle_beta   90.00
_cell.angle_gamma   90.00
#
_symmetry.space_group_name_H-M   'P 1'
#
loop_
_entity.id
_entity.type
_entity.pdbx_description
1 polymer ?
#
loop_
_entity_poly.entity_id
_entity_poly.type
_entity_poly.pdbx_seq_one_letter_code
_entity_poly.pdbx_strand_id
1 'polypeptide(L)'
;YKKLITCMSASKTFNMAGLMFSNIIIRDEKLRNKFQEKDKNVGFVNPLSVEAHKAAYEKCGKWLEELKDYLDDNFQFLKDYLRENLPEAVYQIPEATYLAWVDMKVCLPDIENLPDFFANRAGVLLEGGDDLFVGNANGFIRLNMAMPRETIKKGLDRMVQAIREYQNEK
;
A
#
# COMPACT_ATOMS: atom_id res chain seq x y z
N TYR A 1 -4.26 13.65 -25.11
CA TYR A 1 -5.21 14.41 -24.33
C TYR A 1 -4.69 15.84 -24.13
N LYS A 2 -5.44 16.85 -24.62
CA LYS A 2 -5.01 18.27 -24.53
C LYS A 2 -5.21 18.90 -23.16
N LYS A 3 -5.99 18.27 -22.25
CA LYS A 3 -6.31 18.79 -20.93
C LYS A 3 -5.95 17.79 -19.85
N LEU A 4 -4.70 17.29 -19.87
CA LEU A 4 -4.21 16.31 -18.93
C LEU A 4 -3.06 16.89 -18.12
N ILE A 5 -3.14 16.75 -16.81
CA ILE A 5 -2.04 16.96 -15.86
C ILE A 5 -1.69 15.59 -15.29
N THR A 6 -0.48 15.13 -15.50
CA THR A 6 0.03 13.87 -14.96
C THR A 6 0.97 14.17 -13.81
N CYS A 7 0.65 13.66 -12.62
CA CYS A 7 1.50 13.76 -11.44
C CYS A 7 2.13 12.38 -11.18
N MET A 8 3.44 12.32 -11.12
CA MET A 8 4.20 11.07 -10.91
C MET A 8 5.29 11.28 -9.87
N SER A 9 5.58 10.24 -9.11
CA SER A 9 6.69 10.23 -8.16
C SER A 9 7.33 8.86 -8.07
N ALA A 10 8.64 8.82 -7.86
CA ALA A 10 9.39 7.62 -7.53
C ALA A 10 9.25 7.21 -6.04
N SER A 11 8.52 7.99 -5.24
CA SER A 11 8.42 7.81 -3.78
C SER A 11 7.98 6.41 -3.37
N LYS A 12 7.00 5.83 -4.06
CA LYS A 12 6.49 4.50 -3.75
C LYS A 12 7.27 3.40 -4.45
N THR A 13 7.57 3.57 -5.74
CA THR A 13 8.28 2.58 -6.55
C THR A 13 9.68 2.27 -6.01
N PHE A 14 10.41 3.29 -5.56
CA PHE A 14 11.80 3.17 -5.09
C PHE A 14 11.97 3.50 -3.59
N ASN A 15 10.87 3.51 -2.82
CA ASN A 15 10.88 3.78 -1.38
C ASN A 15 11.60 5.10 -1.00
N MET A 16 11.35 6.17 -1.76
CA MET A 16 12.01 7.47 -1.60
C MET A 16 11.06 8.58 -1.12
N ALA A 17 10.03 8.25 -0.33
CA ALA A 17 9.04 9.22 0.13
C ALA A 17 9.65 10.38 0.93
N GLY A 18 10.70 10.11 1.71
CA GLY A 18 11.42 11.12 2.50
C GLY A 18 12.11 12.20 1.67
N LEU A 19 12.33 11.97 0.38
CA LEU A 19 12.89 12.96 -0.52
C LEU A 19 11.88 14.00 -1.02
N MET A 20 10.58 13.80 -0.78
CA MET A 20 9.48 14.72 -1.05
C MET A 20 9.55 15.37 -2.45
N PHE A 21 9.66 14.54 -3.49
CA PHE A 21 9.80 14.98 -4.87
C PHE A 21 8.76 14.31 -5.79
N SER A 22 8.18 15.09 -6.69
CA SER A 22 7.27 14.59 -7.72
C SER A 22 7.45 15.35 -9.03
N ASN A 23 7.02 14.74 -10.13
CA ASN A 23 7.04 15.31 -11.45
C ASN A 23 5.61 15.65 -11.87
N ILE A 24 5.40 16.87 -12.36
CA ILE A 24 4.13 17.33 -12.94
C ILE A 24 4.33 17.52 -14.43
N ILE A 25 3.65 16.73 -15.23
CA ILE A 25 3.78 16.72 -16.69
C ILE A 25 2.51 17.32 -17.30
N ILE A 26 2.65 18.47 -17.96
CA ILE A 26 1.57 19.19 -18.62
C ILE A 26 1.99 19.47 -20.07
N ARG A 27 1.43 18.74 -21.02
CA ARG A 27 1.77 18.90 -22.46
C ARG A 27 1.19 20.15 -23.08
N ASP A 28 -0.05 20.51 -22.71
CA ASP A 28 -0.71 21.70 -23.22
C ASP A 28 -0.07 22.96 -22.64
N GLU A 29 0.48 23.81 -23.49
CA GLU A 29 1.20 25.01 -23.07
C GLU A 29 0.31 26.01 -22.33
N LYS A 30 -0.93 26.21 -22.79
CA LYS A 30 -1.86 27.14 -22.15
C LYS A 30 -2.23 26.66 -20.74
N LEU A 31 -2.44 25.35 -20.58
CA LEU A 31 -2.71 24.76 -19.28
C LEU A 31 -1.48 24.83 -18.37
N ARG A 32 -0.28 24.57 -18.90
CA ARG A 32 0.97 24.66 -18.15
C ARG A 32 1.23 26.10 -17.65
N ASN A 33 1.02 27.11 -18.50
CA ASN A 33 1.19 28.51 -18.10
C ASN A 33 0.20 28.88 -16.99
N LYS A 34 -1.09 28.49 -17.11
CA LYS A 34 -2.08 28.71 -16.05
C LYS A 34 -1.71 28.01 -14.73
N PHE A 35 -1.16 26.82 -14.81
CA PHE A 35 -0.67 26.10 -13.63
C PHE A 35 0.47 26.88 -12.97
N GLN A 36 1.49 27.29 -13.73
CA GLN A 36 2.63 28.05 -13.23
C GLN A 36 2.24 29.43 -12.65
N GLU A 37 1.27 30.12 -13.24
CA GLU A 37 0.73 31.38 -12.71
C GLU A 37 0.06 31.22 -11.33
N LYS A 38 -0.59 30.07 -11.09
CA LYS A 38 -1.30 29.78 -9.84
C LYS A 38 -0.40 29.18 -8.78
N ASP A 39 0.56 28.40 -9.19
CA ASP A 39 1.50 27.72 -8.29
C ASP A 39 2.68 28.64 -7.94
N LYS A 40 2.39 29.65 -7.10
CA LYS A 40 3.40 30.55 -6.55
C LYS A 40 4.24 29.93 -5.45
N ASN A 41 3.91 28.70 -5.03
CA ASN A 41 4.50 28.00 -3.90
C ASN A 41 5.29 26.75 -4.32
N VAL A 42 5.81 26.69 -5.53
CA VAL A 42 6.81 25.67 -5.86
C VAL A 42 8.01 25.95 -4.97
N GLY A 43 8.08 25.26 -3.86
CA GLY A 43 9.22 25.33 -2.95
C GLY A 43 10.51 25.01 -3.69
N PHE A 44 11.63 25.38 -3.11
CA PHE A 44 12.94 25.00 -3.66
C PHE A 44 13.04 23.48 -3.70
N VAL A 45 13.22 22.93 -4.89
CA VAL A 45 13.46 21.51 -5.06
C VAL A 45 14.87 21.20 -4.55
N ASN A 46 14.96 20.24 -3.63
CA ASN A 46 16.26 19.79 -3.15
C ASN A 46 17.05 19.10 -4.29
N PRO A 47 18.24 19.59 -4.68
CA PRO A 47 19.03 18.98 -5.76
C PRO A 47 19.31 17.49 -5.55
N LEU A 48 19.53 17.06 -4.30
CA LEU A 48 19.73 15.64 -3.97
C LEU A 48 18.51 14.79 -4.31
N SER A 49 17.30 15.32 -4.12
CA SER A 49 16.07 14.64 -4.50
C SER A 49 15.97 14.46 -6.01
N VAL A 50 16.36 15.46 -6.79
CA VAL A 50 16.40 15.39 -8.26
C VAL A 50 17.37 14.30 -8.73
N GLU A 51 18.61 14.34 -8.24
CA GLU A 51 19.65 13.38 -8.64
C GLU A 51 19.30 11.95 -8.19
N ALA A 52 18.70 11.78 -7.00
CA ALA A 52 18.23 10.48 -6.54
C ALA A 52 17.11 9.91 -7.44
N HIS A 53 16.13 10.73 -7.83
CA HIS A 53 15.06 10.31 -8.75
C HIS A 53 15.61 9.94 -10.13
N LYS A 54 16.52 10.77 -10.66
CA LYS A 54 17.21 10.49 -11.92
C LYS A 54 17.94 9.14 -11.87
N ALA A 55 18.76 8.94 -10.83
CA ALA A 55 19.51 7.71 -10.64
C ALA A 55 18.59 6.48 -10.51
N ALA A 56 17.46 6.61 -9.80
CA ALA A 56 16.49 5.54 -9.65
C ALA A 56 15.93 5.10 -11.01
N TYR A 57 15.47 6.02 -11.83
CA TYR A 57 14.93 5.68 -13.15
C TYR A 57 15.99 5.22 -14.16
N GLU A 58 17.20 5.77 -14.12
CA GLU A 58 18.26 5.44 -15.09
C GLU A 58 19.00 4.14 -14.73
N LYS A 59 19.14 3.82 -13.44
CA LYS A 59 20.09 2.79 -12.98
C LYS A 59 19.47 1.64 -12.18
N CYS A 60 18.25 1.79 -11.65
CA CYS A 60 17.67 0.81 -10.73
C CYS A 60 16.61 -0.10 -11.39
N GLY A 61 16.63 -0.25 -12.72
CA GLY A 61 15.68 -1.11 -13.43
C GLY A 61 15.74 -2.57 -12.96
N LYS A 62 16.95 -3.15 -12.87
CA LYS A 62 17.15 -4.52 -12.41
C LYS A 62 16.64 -4.72 -10.97
N TRP A 63 16.97 -3.80 -10.07
CA TRP A 63 16.47 -3.83 -8.70
C TRP A 63 14.93 -3.80 -8.62
N LEU A 64 14.30 -3.01 -9.48
CA LEU A 64 12.85 -2.93 -9.54
C LEU A 64 12.21 -4.25 -10.01
N GLU A 65 12.79 -4.90 -11.02
CA GLU A 65 12.28 -6.22 -11.46
C GLU A 65 12.44 -7.27 -10.34
N GLU A 66 13.60 -7.34 -9.68
CA GLU A 66 13.82 -8.23 -8.54
C GLU A 66 12.84 -7.95 -7.38
N LEU A 67 12.51 -6.68 -7.13
CA LEU A 67 11.49 -6.31 -6.13
C LEU A 67 10.10 -6.78 -6.54
N LYS A 68 9.73 -6.65 -7.81
CA LYS A 68 8.43 -7.09 -8.31
C LYS A 68 8.26 -8.61 -8.14
N ASP A 69 9.27 -9.39 -8.52
CA ASP A 69 9.28 -10.84 -8.33
C ASP A 69 9.11 -11.20 -6.84
N TYR A 70 9.82 -10.50 -5.95
CA TYR A 70 9.71 -10.70 -4.50
C TYR A 70 8.31 -10.36 -3.97
N LEU A 71 7.68 -9.31 -4.48
CA LEU A 71 6.32 -8.92 -4.11
C LEU A 71 5.29 -9.94 -4.59
N ASP A 72 5.42 -10.43 -5.82
CA ASP A 72 4.55 -11.46 -6.38
C ASP A 72 4.61 -12.74 -5.53
N ASP A 73 5.79 -13.14 -5.11
CA ASP A 73 6.00 -14.25 -4.18
C ASP A 73 5.35 -14.00 -2.80
N ASN A 74 5.42 -12.77 -2.29
CA ASN A 74 4.76 -12.41 -1.03
C ASN A 74 3.24 -12.42 -1.16
N PHE A 75 2.69 -11.97 -2.27
CA PHE A 75 1.25 -12.04 -2.54
C PHE A 75 0.76 -13.48 -2.66
N GLN A 76 1.51 -14.33 -3.35
CA GLN A 76 1.17 -15.74 -3.43
C GLN A 76 1.26 -16.42 -2.05
N PHE A 77 2.29 -16.11 -1.27
CA PHE A 77 2.41 -16.58 0.11
C PHE A 77 1.21 -16.17 0.96
N LEU A 78 0.77 -14.91 0.90
CA LEU A 78 -0.42 -14.45 1.63
C LEU A 78 -1.67 -15.24 1.22
N LYS A 79 -1.87 -15.44 -0.09
CA LYS A 79 -3.02 -16.19 -0.61
C LYS A 79 -3.07 -17.62 -0.08
N ASP A 80 -1.94 -18.31 -0.10
CA ASP A 80 -1.84 -19.68 0.38
C ASP A 80 -2.00 -19.75 1.89
N TYR A 81 -1.39 -18.82 2.62
CA TYR A 81 -1.51 -18.72 4.08
C TYR A 81 -2.97 -18.49 4.53
N LEU A 82 -3.68 -17.57 3.89
CA LEU A 82 -5.09 -17.31 4.20
C LEU A 82 -5.95 -18.54 3.90
N ARG A 83 -5.75 -19.19 2.76
CA ARG A 83 -6.49 -20.43 2.42
C ARG A 83 -6.32 -21.51 3.46
N GLU A 84 -5.13 -21.65 4.04
CA GLU A 84 -4.82 -22.70 5.05
C GLU A 84 -5.32 -22.34 6.46
N ASN A 85 -5.22 -21.07 6.86
CA ASN A 85 -5.42 -20.66 8.25
C ASN A 85 -6.71 -19.87 8.50
N LEU A 86 -7.25 -19.19 7.47
CA LEU A 86 -8.45 -18.38 7.50
C LEU A 86 -9.23 -18.56 6.18
N PRO A 87 -9.76 -19.75 5.89
CA PRO A 87 -10.42 -20.05 4.62
C PRO A 87 -11.65 -19.19 4.32
N GLU A 88 -12.21 -18.55 5.32
CA GLU A 88 -13.37 -17.64 5.21
C GLU A 88 -12.95 -16.21 4.77
N ALA A 89 -11.68 -15.87 4.88
CA ALA A 89 -11.18 -14.59 4.38
C ALA A 89 -11.13 -14.58 2.85
N VAL A 90 -11.63 -13.50 2.23
CA VAL A 90 -11.61 -13.39 0.77
C VAL A 90 -10.48 -12.48 0.34
N TYR A 91 -9.60 -13.03 -0.50
CA TYR A 91 -8.43 -12.33 -1.01
C TYR A 91 -8.17 -12.64 -2.48
N GLN A 92 -7.93 -11.60 -3.26
CA GLN A 92 -7.48 -11.70 -4.64
C GLN A 92 -6.14 -10.96 -4.78
N ILE A 93 -5.16 -11.58 -5.42
CA ILE A 93 -3.88 -10.94 -5.74
C ILE A 93 -4.14 -9.73 -6.63
N PRO A 94 -3.68 -8.53 -6.26
CA PRO A 94 -3.90 -7.32 -7.05
C PRO A 94 -3.02 -7.31 -8.31
N GLU A 95 -3.48 -6.67 -9.37
CA GLU A 95 -2.71 -6.47 -10.61
C GLU A 95 -1.60 -5.42 -10.47
N ALA A 96 -1.64 -4.61 -9.42
CA ALA A 96 -0.69 -3.51 -9.18
C ALA A 96 -0.58 -3.22 -7.69
N THR A 97 0.36 -2.37 -7.32
CA THR A 97 0.66 -1.94 -5.95
C THR A 97 1.45 -3.00 -5.15
N TYR A 98 1.75 -2.68 -3.91
CA TYR A 98 2.36 -3.57 -2.93
C TYR A 98 1.44 -3.76 -1.71
N LEU A 99 0.15 -3.48 -1.88
CA LEU A 99 -0.85 -3.50 -0.82
C LEU A 99 -1.86 -4.62 -1.11
N ALA A 100 -2.07 -5.50 -0.14
CA ALA A 100 -3.10 -6.51 -0.17
C ALA A 100 -4.39 -5.96 0.47
N TRP A 101 -5.51 -6.21 -0.18
CA TRP A 101 -6.85 -5.87 0.30
C TRP A 101 -7.60 -7.15 0.63
N VAL A 102 -7.92 -7.37 1.90
CA VAL A 102 -8.49 -8.63 2.40
C VAL A 102 -9.86 -8.37 3.03
N ASP A 103 -10.87 -9.10 2.59
CA ASP A 103 -12.19 -9.11 3.20
C ASP A 103 -12.21 -10.08 4.39
N MET A 104 -12.48 -9.55 5.58
CA MET A 104 -12.52 -10.28 6.85
C MET A 104 -13.95 -10.38 7.43
N LYS A 105 -14.98 -9.97 6.69
CA LYS A 105 -16.36 -9.86 7.18
C LYS A 105 -16.88 -11.15 7.76
N VAL A 106 -16.56 -12.28 7.14
CA VAL A 106 -17.02 -13.59 7.63
C VAL A 106 -16.18 -14.05 8.83
N CYS A 107 -14.88 -13.73 8.85
CA CYS A 107 -14.01 -14.11 9.96
C CYS A 107 -14.35 -13.36 11.28
N LEU A 108 -14.72 -12.09 11.16
CA LEU A 108 -14.96 -11.17 12.27
C LEU A 108 -16.23 -10.32 12.05
N PRO A 109 -17.42 -10.93 11.97
CA PRO A 109 -18.66 -10.24 11.57
C PRO A 109 -19.12 -9.16 12.56
N ASP A 110 -18.74 -9.27 13.83
CA ASP A 110 -19.22 -8.37 14.89
C ASP A 110 -18.16 -7.32 15.29
N ILE A 111 -17.04 -7.26 14.58
CA ILE A 111 -15.98 -6.29 14.84
C ILE A 111 -16.10 -5.12 13.86
N GLU A 112 -16.53 -3.97 14.36
CA GLU A 112 -16.69 -2.75 13.56
C GLU A 112 -15.33 -2.14 13.19
N ASN A 113 -14.38 -2.11 14.12
CA ASN A 113 -13.05 -1.53 13.92
C ASN A 113 -11.97 -2.62 13.92
N LEU A 114 -11.67 -3.18 12.75
CA LEU A 114 -10.63 -4.19 12.57
C LEU A 114 -9.21 -3.68 12.88
N PRO A 115 -8.80 -2.46 12.49
CA PRO A 115 -7.51 -1.90 12.89
C PRO A 115 -7.29 -1.91 14.40
N ASP A 116 -8.25 -1.43 15.19
CA ASP A 116 -8.16 -1.44 16.66
C ASP A 116 -8.15 -2.85 17.24
N PHE A 117 -8.97 -3.75 16.69
CA PHE A 117 -8.96 -5.15 17.09
C PHE A 117 -7.58 -5.78 16.94
N PHE A 118 -6.96 -5.66 15.77
CA PHE A 118 -5.65 -6.26 15.53
C PHE A 118 -4.52 -5.53 16.25
N ALA A 119 -4.61 -4.21 16.43
CA ALA A 119 -3.65 -3.46 17.23
C ALA A 119 -3.62 -3.94 18.68
N ASN A 120 -4.81 -4.08 19.29
CA ASN A 120 -4.93 -4.40 20.71
C ASN A 120 -4.73 -5.91 20.99
N ARG A 121 -5.24 -6.80 20.14
CA ARG A 121 -5.18 -8.25 20.40
C ARG A 121 -3.99 -8.94 19.73
N ALA A 122 -3.54 -8.46 18.57
CA ALA A 122 -2.43 -9.06 17.85
C ALA A 122 -1.13 -8.23 17.93
N GLY A 123 -1.20 -6.97 18.35
CA GLY A 123 -0.07 -6.03 18.25
C GLY A 123 0.36 -5.82 16.80
N VAL A 124 -0.60 -5.85 15.86
CA VAL A 124 -0.39 -5.63 14.43
C VAL A 124 -1.08 -4.34 14.02
N LEU A 125 -0.29 -3.35 13.59
CA LEU A 125 -0.82 -2.10 13.05
C LEU A 125 -1.08 -2.27 11.56
N LEU A 126 -2.31 -2.07 11.16
CA LEU A 126 -2.77 -2.16 9.79
C LEU A 126 -3.82 -1.07 9.50
N GLU A 127 -4.19 -0.93 8.25
CA GLU A 127 -5.23 0.01 7.83
C GLU A 127 -6.49 -0.75 7.39
N GLY A 128 -7.65 -0.13 7.55
CA GLY A 128 -8.94 -0.72 7.16
C GLY A 128 -10.11 0.16 7.56
N GLY A 129 -11.31 -0.25 7.15
CA GLY A 129 -12.56 0.40 7.51
C GLY A 129 -12.87 1.69 6.76
N ASP A 130 -14.06 2.22 7.00
CA ASP A 130 -14.60 3.40 6.29
C ASP A 130 -13.97 4.73 6.76
N ASP A 131 -13.30 4.75 7.91
CA ASP A 131 -12.61 5.95 8.41
C ASP A 131 -11.46 6.40 7.50
N LEU A 132 -10.85 5.46 6.80
CA LEU A 132 -9.70 5.72 5.92
C LEU A 132 -10.05 5.61 4.43
N PHE A 133 -11.10 4.87 4.09
CA PHE A 133 -11.45 4.58 2.70
C PHE A 133 -12.87 5.04 2.37
N VAL A 134 -13.05 5.50 1.13
CA VAL A 134 -14.37 5.92 0.63
C VAL A 134 -15.17 4.71 0.17
N GLY A 135 -16.43 4.64 0.55
CA GLY A 135 -17.36 3.58 0.17
C GLY A 135 -17.55 2.53 1.26
N ASN A 136 -17.85 1.30 0.89
CA ASN A 136 -18.12 0.21 1.83
C ASN A 136 -16.82 -0.56 2.13
N ALA A 137 -15.96 -0.02 2.98
CA ALA A 137 -14.70 -0.62 3.38
C ALA A 137 -14.75 -1.30 4.77
N ASN A 138 -15.89 -1.29 5.46
CA ASN A 138 -16.06 -2.00 6.72
C ASN A 138 -15.87 -3.51 6.52
N GLY A 139 -15.14 -4.13 7.44
CA GLY A 139 -14.78 -5.54 7.36
C GLY A 139 -13.59 -5.85 6.44
N PHE A 140 -12.97 -4.83 5.84
CA PHE A 140 -11.73 -4.98 5.07
C PHE A 140 -10.51 -4.51 5.83
N ILE A 141 -9.38 -5.13 5.54
CA ILE A 141 -8.06 -4.71 6.01
C ILE A 141 -7.10 -4.54 4.83
N ARG A 142 -6.16 -3.62 4.99
CA ARG A 142 -5.07 -3.39 4.04
C ARG A 142 -3.73 -3.77 4.65
N LEU A 143 -3.04 -4.71 4.03
CA LEU A 143 -1.72 -5.18 4.46
C LEU A 143 -0.63 -4.68 3.51
N ASN A 144 0.47 -4.22 4.06
CA ASN A 144 1.66 -3.87 3.28
C ASN A 144 2.50 -5.13 3.04
N MET A 145 2.64 -5.52 1.77
CA MET A 145 3.39 -6.71 1.36
C MET A 145 4.86 -6.40 1.01
N ALA A 146 5.26 -5.13 1.00
CA ALA A 146 6.65 -4.71 0.78
C ALA A 146 7.48 -4.79 2.06
N MET A 147 7.50 -5.97 2.67
CA MET A 147 8.20 -6.29 3.90
C MET A 147 8.90 -7.65 3.78
N PRO A 148 9.92 -7.94 4.61
CA PRO A 148 10.49 -9.27 4.68
C PRO A 148 9.42 -10.32 4.97
N ARG A 149 9.44 -11.45 4.26
CA ARG A 149 8.43 -12.52 4.39
C ARG A 149 8.25 -13.01 5.82
N GLU A 150 9.34 -13.13 6.58
CA GLU A 150 9.26 -13.51 7.99
C GLU A 150 8.47 -12.51 8.84
N THR A 151 8.57 -11.22 8.55
CA THR A 151 7.79 -10.19 9.24
C THR A 151 6.31 -10.31 8.90
N ILE A 152 5.99 -10.52 7.62
CA ILE A 152 4.62 -10.77 7.16
C ILE A 152 4.07 -12.00 7.88
N LYS A 153 4.80 -13.12 7.87
CA LYS A 153 4.38 -14.36 8.51
C LYS A 153 4.11 -14.19 10.00
N LYS A 154 5.03 -13.55 10.74
CA LYS A 154 4.83 -13.26 12.17
C LYS A 154 3.57 -12.43 12.44
N GLY A 155 3.31 -11.43 11.59
CA GLY A 155 2.09 -10.62 11.67
C GLY A 155 0.84 -11.47 11.46
N LEU A 156 0.82 -12.28 10.43
CA LEU A 156 -0.29 -13.17 10.10
C LEU A 156 -0.53 -14.23 11.19
N ASP A 157 0.53 -14.85 11.73
CA ASP A 157 0.41 -15.83 12.83
C ASP A 157 -0.29 -15.21 14.05
N ARG A 158 0.09 -13.99 14.42
CA ARG A 158 -0.52 -13.24 15.54
C ARG A 158 -1.97 -12.86 15.26
N MET A 159 -2.29 -12.47 14.03
CA MET A 159 -3.66 -12.15 13.62
C MET A 159 -4.54 -13.39 13.69
N VAL A 160 -4.09 -14.54 13.18
CA VAL A 160 -4.82 -15.81 13.24
C VAL A 160 -5.07 -16.23 14.68
N GLN A 161 -4.05 -16.12 15.53
CA GLN A 161 -4.18 -16.42 16.96
C GLN A 161 -5.25 -15.54 17.61
N ALA A 162 -5.21 -14.23 17.39
CA ALA A 162 -6.19 -13.28 17.96
C ALA A 162 -7.62 -13.57 17.51
N ILE A 163 -7.81 -13.97 16.24
CA ILE A 163 -9.13 -14.38 15.72
C ILE A 163 -9.63 -15.62 16.43
N ARG A 164 -8.79 -16.66 16.55
CA ARG A 164 -9.16 -17.92 17.22
C ARG A 164 -9.50 -17.72 18.70
N GLU A 165 -8.71 -16.91 19.39
CA GLU A 165 -8.98 -16.55 20.80
C GLU A 165 -10.32 -15.83 20.92
N TYR A 166 -10.61 -14.84 20.08
CA TYR A 166 -11.87 -14.14 20.07
C TYR A 166 -13.07 -15.05 19.76
N GLN A 167 -12.94 -15.99 18.83
CA GLN A 167 -13.98 -16.95 18.48
C GLN A 167 -14.27 -17.93 19.61
N ASN A 168 -13.26 -18.29 20.42
CA ASN A 168 -13.39 -19.16 21.58
C ASN A 168 -14.00 -18.46 22.82
N GLU A 169 -13.95 -17.12 22.88
CA GLU A 169 -14.57 -16.32 23.95
C GLU A 169 -16.11 -16.20 23.81
N LYS A 170 -16.67 -16.57 22.62
CA LYS A 170 -18.09 -16.56 22.32
C LYS A 170 -18.75 -17.90 22.60
#